data_538947322e69bb9724d6a2558a77595f
#
_entry.id   538947322e69bb9724d6a2558a77595f
#
_cell.length_a   1.000
_cell.length_b   1.000
_cell.length_c   1.000
_cell.angle_alpha   90.00
_cell.angle_beta   90.00
_cell.angle_gamma   90.00
#
_symmetry.space_group_name_H-M   'P 1'
#
loop_
_entity.id
_entity.type
_entity.pdbx_description
1 polymer ?
#
loop_
_entity_poly.entity_id
_entity_poly.type
_entity_poly.pdbx_seq_one_letter_code
_entity_poly.pdbx_strand_id
1 'polypeptide(L)'
;MFLLDTDTIIYSLKGNLSVKRALEDRLRDPMGISVVTLMELYYGAYKSRKIVANLARIRAVENAFEVVPISQEAAQTFGELKTTLERQGAPR
;
A
#
# COMPACT_ATOMS: atom_id res chain seq x y z
N MET A 1 -4.16 6.88 -12.39
CA MET A 1 -4.05 5.61 -11.63
C MET A 1 -4.15 5.91 -10.15
N PHE A 2 -4.93 5.12 -9.44
CA PHE A 2 -5.06 5.24 -7.99
C PHE A 2 -4.02 4.35 -7.30
N LEU A 3 -3.17 4.92 -6.46
CA LEU A 3 -2.16 4.16 -5.73
C LEU A 3 -2.66 3.81 -4.34
N LEU A 4 -2.61 2.53 -4.01
CA LEU A 4 -2.98 2.04 -2.69
C LEU A 4 -1.80 2.24 -1.74
N ASP A 5 -2.09 2.75 -0.55
CA ASP A 5 -1.07 2.88 0.48
C ASP A 5 -0.94 1.58 1.29
N THR A 6 0.10 1.52 2.10
CA THR A 6 0.41 0.35 2.91
C THR A 6 -0.72 0.01 3.86
N ASP A 7 -1.28 1.00 4.54
CA ASP A 7 -2.33 0.77 5.53
C ASP A 7 -3.60 0.21 4.89
N THR A 8 -3.99 0.74 3.74
CA THR A 8 -5.16 0.23 3.00
C THR A 8 -4.99 -1.24 2.65
N ILE A 9 -3.80 -1.61 2.15
CA ILE A 9 -3.52 -3.00 1.80
C ILE A 9 -3.56 -3.89 3.04
N ILE A 10 -2.94 -3.47 4.13
CA ILE A 10 -2.93 -4.23 5.38
C ILE A 10 -4.35 -4.46 5.90
N TYR A 11 -5.19 -3.41 5.94
CA TYR A 11 -6.57 -3.56 6.39
C TYR A 11 -7.37 -4.50 5.49
N SER A 12 -7.14 -4.43 4.18
CA SER A 12 -7.78 -5.35 3.24
C SER A 12 -7.36 -6.79 3.50
N LEU A 13 -6.07 -7.03 3.71
CA LEU A 13 -5.55 -8.37 4.02
C LEU A 13 -6.08 -8.93 5.33
N LYS A 14 -6.37 -8.07 6.30
CA LYS A 14 -6.97 -8.46 7.58
C LYS A 14 -8.48 -8.70 7.49
N GLY A 15 -9.06 -8.51 6.33
CA GLY A 15 -10.50 -8.75 6.13
C GLY A 15 -11.41 -7.61 6.56
N ASN A 16 -10.91 -6.38 6.62
CA ASN A 16 -11.72 -5.22 6.96
C ASN A 16 -12.77 -4.98 5.85
N LEU A 17 -14.04 -5.16 6.18
CA LEU A 17 -15.12 -5.07 5.21
C LEU A 17 -15.30 -3.67 4.63
N SER A 18 -15.09 -2.63 5.43
CA SER A 18 -15.22 -1.25 4.96
C SER A 18 -14.17 -0.94 3.90
N VAL A 19 -12.94 -1.39 4.12
CA VAL A 19 -11.84 -1.20 3.17
C VAL A 19 -12.10 -2.02 1.91
N LYS A 20 -12.53 -3.28 2.05
CA LYS A 20 -12.84 -4.13 0.90
C LYS A 20 -13.93 -3.51 0.03
N ARG A 21 -15.00 -2.99 0.64
CA ARG A 21 -16.09 -2.34 -0.10
C ARG A 21 -15.61 -1.09 -0.82
N ALA A 22 -14.77 -0.28 -0.15
CA ALA A 22 -14.22 0.89 -0.78
C ALA A 22 -13.36 0.54 -2.00
N LEU A 23 -12.58 -0.54 -1.92
CA LEU A 23 -11.80 -1.03 -3.06
C LEU A 23 -12.71 -1.56 -4.17
N GLU A 24 -13.75 -2.30 -3.84
CA GLU A 24 -14.71 -2.80 -4.82
C GLU A 24 -15.38 -1.67 -5.59
N ASP A 25 -15.73 -0.58 -4.90
CA ASP A 25 -16.33 0.59 -5.54
C ASP A 25 -15.40 1.27 -6.54
N ARG A 26 -14.10 1.03 -6.43
CA ARG A 26 -13.06 1.60 -7.29
C ARG A 26 -12.49 0.62 -8.30
N LEU A 27 -13.10 -0.56 -8.45
CA LEU A 27 -12.59 -1.59 -9.38
C LEU A 27 -12.52 -1.13 -10.82
N ARG A 28 -13.30 -0.11 -11.18
CA ARG A 28 -13.27 0.45 -12.55
C ARG A 28 -12.06 1.32 -12.81
N ASP A 29 -11.44 1.83 -11.75
CA ASP A 29 -10.26 2.69 -11.88
C ASP A 29 -9.00 1.84 -11.86
N PRO A 30 -8.02 2.14 -12.70
CA PRO A 30 -6.73 1.46 -12.59
C PRO A 30 -6.13 1.67 -11.21
N MET A 31 -5.73 0.57 -10.57
CA MET A 31 -5.11 0.60 -9.25
C MET A 31 -3.73 0.00 -9.31
N GLY A 32 -2.83 0.57 -8.51
CA GLY A 32 -1.48 0.08 -8.41
C GLY A 32 -0.91 0.32 -7.02
N ILE A 33 0.28 -0.16 -6.81
CA ILE A 33 1.05 0.09 -5.59
C ILE A 33 2.43 0.62 -5.98
N SER A 34 2.98 1.50 -5.15
CA SER A 34 4.34 1.95 -5.39
C SER A 34 5.33 0.88 -4.95
N VAL A 35 6.52 0.91 -5.52
CA VAL A 35 7.59 0.00 -5.10
C VAL A 35 7.93 0.20 -3.62
N VAL A 36 7.80 1.42 -3.10
CA VAL A 36 8.04 1.69 -1.68
C VAL A 36 7.00 1.00 -0.80
N THR A 37 5.73 1.04 -1.19
CA THR A 37 4.68 0.31 -0.46
C THR A 37 4.98 -1.19 -0.45
N LEU A 38 5.41 -1.73 -1.58
CA LEU A 38 5.78 -3.14 -1.67
C LEU A 38 6.95 -3.47 -0.74
N MET A 39 7.96 -2.60 -0.69
CA MET A 39 9.09 -2.75 0.23
C MET A 39 8.64 -2.79 1.69
N GLU A 40 7.73 -1.90 2.07
CA GLU A 40 7.19 -1.87 3.43
C GLU A 40 6.41 -3.14 3.77
N LEU A 41 5.65 -3.65 2.81
CA LEU A 41 4.90 -4.90 3.00
C LEU A 41 5.85 -6.08 3.20
N TYR A 42 6.90 -6.20 2.40
CA TYR A 42 7.89 -7.26 2.58
C TYR A 42 8.60 -7.14 3.92
N TYR A 43 8.97 -5.93 4.31
CA TYR A 43 9.58 -5.70 5.61
C TYR A 43 8.68 -6.19 6.76
N GLY A 44 7.40 -5.84 6.70
CA GLY A 44 6.43 -6.28 7.71
C GLY A 44 6.26 -7.79 7.74
N ALA A 45 6.27 -8.44 6.57
CA ALA A 45 6.15 -9.90 6.49
C ALA A 45 7.33 -10.61 7.14
N TYR A 46 8.55 -10.14 6.87
CA TYR A 46 9.74 -10.75 7.46
C TYR A 46 9.85 -10.55 8.96
N LYS A 47 9.24 -9.49 9.49
CA LYS A 47 9.18 -9.24 10.93
C LYS A 47 8.05 -9.99 11.63
N SER A 48 7.13 -10.57 10.89
CA SER A 48 5.95 -11.22 11.47
C SER A 48 6.28 -12.62 11.99
N ARG A 49 5.35 -13.16 12.77
CA ARG A 49 5.47 -14.53 13.28
C ARG A 49 5.14 -15.58 12.21
N LYS A 50 4.35 -15.20 11.20
CA LYS A 50 3.91 -16.11 10.13
C LYS A 50 4.53 -15.68 8.82
N ILE A 51 5.83 -15.77 8.72
CA ILE A 51 6.60 -15.26 7.58
C ILE A 51 6.12 -15.88 6.27
N VAL A 52 6.04 -17.18 6.19
CA VAL A 52 5.68 -17.89 4.94
C VAL A 52 4.28 -17.49 4.49
N ALA A 53 3.31 -17.50 5.40
CA ALA A 53 1.94 -17.14 5.06
C ALA A 53 1.83 -15.68 4.62
N ASN A 54 2.52 -14.77 5.30
CA ASN A 54 2.47 -13.36 4.96
C ASN A 54 3.20 -13.05 3.65
N LEU A 55 4.31 -13.72 3.38
CA LEU A 55 4.97 -13.59 2.07
C LEU A 55 4.06 -14.04 0.94
N ALA A 56 3.31 -15.12 1.13
CA ALA A 56 2.36 -15.60 0.13
C ALA A 56 1.28 -14.55 -0.15
N ARG A 57 0.77 -13.90 0.89
CA ARG A 57 -0.23 -12.81 0.75
C ARG A 57 0.32 -11.63 -0.01
N ILE A 58 1.56 -11.25 0.26
CA ILE A 58 2.18 -10.10 -0.41
C ILE A 58 2.46 -10.42 -1.87
N ARG A 59 2.87 -11.64 -2.19
CA ARG A 59 3.03 -12.06 -3.58
C ARG A 59 1.72 -12.02 -4.34
N ALA A 60 0.62 -12.37 -3.69
CA ALA A 60 -0.71 -12.25 -4.29
C ALA A 60 -1.05 -10.78 -4.59
N VAL A 61 -0.72 -9.86 -3.68
CA VAL A 61 -0.90 -8.43 -3.91
C VAL A 61 -0.03 -7.96 -5.08
N GLU A 62 1.22 -8.37 -5.11
CA GLU A 62 2.16 -8.02 -6.18
C GLU A 62 1.66 -8.48 -7.55
N ASN A 63 1.03 -9.64 -7.60
CA ASN A 63 0.48 -10.17 -8.86
C ASN A 63 -0.85 -9.55 -9.25
N ALA A 64 -1.61 -9.03 -8.27
CA ALA A 64 -2.94 -8.46 -8.51
C ALA A 64 -2.89 -7.01 -8.95
N PHE A 65 -1.85 -6.26 -8.58
CA PHE A 65 -1.75 -4.83 -8.86
C PHE A 65 -0.48 -4.52 -9.65
N GLU A 66 -0.54 -3.43 -10.40
CA GLU A 66 0.66 -2.93 -11.07
C GLU A 66 1.59 -2.32 -10.03
N VAL A 67 2.87 -2.71 -10.07
CA VAL A 67 3.89 -2.13 -9.21
C VAL A 67 4.54 -0.96 -9.95
N VAL A 68 4.41 0.23 -9.39
CA VAL A 68 4.86 1.46 -10.03
C VAL A 68 6.21 1.88 -9.43
N PRO A 69 7.25 2.03 -10.26
CA PRO A 69 8.53 2.53 -9.76
C PRO A 69 8.40 3.99 -9.36
N ILE A 70 9.24 4.42 -8.43
CA ILE A 70 9.26 5.80 -7.97
C ILE A 70 10.45 6.52 -8.58
N SER A 71 10.15 7.60 -9.32
CA SER A 71 11.17 8.50 -9.84
C SER A 71 11.69 9.42 -8.72
N GLN A 72 12.81 10.08 -8.96
CA GLN A 72 13.32 11.08 -8.01
C GLN A 72 12.30 12.18 -7.75
N GLU A 73 11.60 12.61 -8.80
CA GLU A 73 10.57 13.65 -8.70
C GLU A 73 9.41 13.20 -7.82
N ALA A 74 8.94 11.96 -8.01
CA ALA A 74 7.87 11.40 -7.19
C ALA A 74 8.31 11.24 -5.73
N ALA A 75 9.57 10.89 -5.49
CA ALA A 75 10.09 10.77 -4.14
C ALA A 75 10.07 12.11 -3.41
N GLN A 76 10.43 13.18 -4.09
CA GLN A 76 10.39 14.53 -3.53
C GLN A 76 8.95 14.94 -3.22
N THR A 77 8.04 14.72 -4.14
CA THR A 77 6.61 15.03 -3.95
C THR A 77 6.04 14.27 -2.76
N PHE A 78 6.40 13.01 -2.63
CA PHE A 78 5.97 12.20 -1.48
C PHE A 78 6.45 12.80 -0.16
N GLY A 79 7.73 13.23 -0.09
CA GLY A 79 8.29 13.83 1.11
C GLY A 79 7.57 15.12 1.50
N GLU A 80 7.28 15.96 0.52
CA GLU A 80 6.54 17.21 0.76
C GLU A 80 5.12 16.93 1.28
N LEU A 81 4.43 16.01 0.63
CA LEU A 81 3.06 15.66 1.02
C LEU A 81 3.01 15.08 2.42
N LYS A 82 3.90 14.16 2.74
CA LYS A 82 3.94 13.54 4.06
C LYS A 82 4.20 14.57 5.15
N THR A 83 5.15 15.48 4.92
CA THR A 83 5.47 16.55 5.85
C THR A 83 4.26 17.46 6.08
N THR A 84 3.55 17.80 5.01
CA THR A 84 2.36 18.65 5.09
C THR A 84 1.28 17.98 5.93
N LEU A 85 1.02 16.69 5.70
CA LEU A 85 0.01 15.94 6.44
C LEU A 85 0.36 15.85 7.93
N GLU A 86 1.63 15.64 8.27
CA GLU A 86 2.07 15.56 9.65
C GLU A 86 1.89 16.92 10.36
N ARG A 87 2.19 18.04 9.68
CA ARG A 87 1.97 19.38 10.23
C ARG A 87 0.50 19.67 10.49
N GLN A 88 -0.38 19.09 9.70
CA GLN A 88 -1.83 19.23 9.89
C GLN A 88 -2.36 18.30 10.96
N GLY A 89 -1.49 17.48 11.58
CA GLY A 89 -1.91 16.55 12.61
C GLY A 89 -2.67 15.36 12.08
N ALA A 90 -2.60 15.09 10.77
CA ALA A 90 -3.30 13.95 10.19
C ALA A 90 -2.66 12.64 10.66
N PRO A 91 -3.45 11.63 11.01
CA PRO A 91 -2.91 10.32 11.38
C PRO A 91 -2.32 9.63 10.15
N ARG A 92 -1.31 8.82 10.39
CA ARG A 92 -0.69 8.02 9.33
C ARG A 92 -1.41 6.70 9.13
#